data_4738a569e6c4062b12c6e81958956d7c
#
_entry.id   4738a569e6c4062b12c6e81958956d7c
#
_cell.length_a   1.000
_cell.length_b   1.000
_cell.length_c   1.000
_cell.angle_alpha   90.00
_cell.angle_beta   90.00
_cell.angle_gamma   90.00
#
_symmetry.space_group_name_H-M   'P 1'
#
loop_
_entity.id
_entity.type
_entity.pdbx_description
1 polymer ?
#
loop_
_entity_poly.entity_id
_entity_poly.type
_entity_poly.pdbx_seq_one_letter_code
_entity_poly.pdbx_strand_id
1 'polypeptide(L)'
;MRQIDFEHGGIAQNILKAALPMLVAQVLTLLYNIVDRIYIARIPDIGTAALGAVGLCFPIIVVITAFSNLFGSGGAPLFAIARGSGDKARAGLILNLACTLLLCCAGVLMVIGLLFARPILVLFGASPEALQYALPYLMLYLLGTYPSMLTTGLNPFINAQGYATAGMLSVVIGAAANLVLDPVFIFVLGMGIRGAAAATVLSQLLSAAFVVYFLRCKSEYRAQPLPLRQLPANRRCIGDIVSLGTAGFIMQLTNSVVTICCNNVLSVTGGDMYISVMTIISSVRQMVETPIYAITEGSSPIISYNYGARRPRKVLRAAVSMALMALVYTLTIWAVILLAPHFLISIFSSDPTLQADTIPAMKLYFSTFGFMLLQYVGQTVFKSLNKRRHAVFFSLLRKVIIVVPFTYLLPYAFGMGTDGVFAAEPVSNVIGGSLCFIVMLITVLPELKRMDREDAKTAK
;
A
#
# COMPACT_ATOMS: atom_id res chain seq x y z
N MET A 1 4.40 -16.95 18.99
CA MET A 1 3.57 -15.79 18.64
C MET A 1 2.11 -16.19 18.75
N ARG A 2 1.29 -15.33 19.37
CA ARG A 2 -0.14 -15.67 19.58
C ARG A 2 -0.91 -15.46 18.29
N GLN A 3 -1.63 -16.47 17.83
CA GLN A 3 -2.52 -16.40 16.68
C GLN A 3 -3.84 -15.72 17.09
N ILE A 4 -4.36 -14.84 16.24
CA ILE A 4 -5.67 -14.22 16.43
C ILE A 4 -6.74 -15.24 16.04
N ASP A 5 -7.66 -15.52 16.93
CA ASP A 5 -8.79 -16.39 16.64
C ASP A 5 -9.89 -15.59 15.93
N PHE A 6 -10.06 -15.84 14.62
CA PHE A 6 -11.08 -15.18 13.82
C PHE A 6 -12.50 -15.76 14.06
N GLU A 7 -12.57 -16.91 14.73
CA GLU A 7 -13.81 -17.61 14.99
C GLU A 7 -14.45 -17.22 16.31
N HIS A 8 -13.64 -17.15 17.38
CA HIS A 8 -14.10 -16.88 18.73
C HIS A 8 -13.55 -15.53 19.22
N GLY A 9 -14.19 -14.97 20.23
CA GLY A 9 -13.77 -13.70 20.82
C GLY A 9 -14.44 -12.45 20.24
N GLY A 10 -14.12 -11.29 20.83
CA GLY A 10 -14.70 -10.00 20.44
C GLY A 10 -14.14 -9.52 19.10
N ILE A 11 -15.00 -9.30 18.12
CA ILE A 11 -14.62 -8.89 16.77
C ILE A 11 -13.80 -7.59 16.80
N ALA A 12 -14.24 -6.57 17.55
CA ALA A 12 -13.53 -5.31 17.70
C ALA A 12 -12.12 -5.51 18.29
N GLN A 13 -11.98 -6.40 19.30
CA GLN A 13 -10.70 -6.73 19.89
C GLN A 13 -9.77 -7.46 18.89
N ASN A 14 -10.32 -8.34 18.07
CA ASN A 14 -9.54 -9.03 17.04
C ASN A 14 -9.07 -8.08 15.94
N ILE A 15 -9.92 -7.12 15.53
CA ILE A 15 -9.53 -6.05 14.62
C ILE A 15 -8.38 -5.23 15.22
N LEU A 16 -8.48 -4.81 16.47
CA LEU A 16 -7.43 -4.02 17.12
C LEU A 16 -6.11 -4.81 17.23
N LYS A 17 -6.18 -6.10 17.59
CA LYS A 17 -5.02 -7.00 17.63
C LYS A 17 -4.36 -7.20 16.26
N ALA A 18 -5.12 -7.10 15.17
CA ALA A 18 -4.57 -7.17 13.81
C ALA A 18 -4.06 -5.81 13.33
N ALA A 19 -4.83 -4.74 13.56
CA ALA A 19 -4.52 -3.40 13.07
C ALA A 19 -3.31 -2.76 13.78
N LEU A 20 -3.16 -2.95 15.10
CA LEU A 20 -2.08 -2.31 15.86
C LEU A 20 -0.67 -2.76 15.40
N PRO A 21 -0.38 -4.06 15.24
CA PRO A 21 0.90 -4.48 14.66
C PRO A 21 1.12 -3.95 13.24
N MET A 22 0.07 -3.92 12.41
CA MET A 22 0.16 -3.36 11.05
C MET A 22 0.47 -1.86 11.08
N LEU A 23 -0.16 -1.11 11.99
CA LEU A 23 0.13 0.31 12.17
C LEU A 23 1.59 0.53 12.55
N VAL A 24 2.10 -0.22 13.53
CA VAL A 24 3.51 -0.14 13.94
C VAL A 24 4.43 -0.44 12.76
N ALA A 25 4.15 -1.49 11.98
CA ALA A 25 4.93 -1.82 10.78
C ALA A 25 4.93 -0.68 9.75
N GLN A 26 3.77 -0.06 9.49
CA GLN A 26 3.65 1.04 8.52
C GLN A 26 4.40 2.30 8.99
N VAL A 27 4.26 2.66 10.28
CA VAL A 27 4.98 3.80 10.85
C VAL A 27 6.49 3.58 10.80
N LEU A 28 6.97 2.40 11.14
CA LEU A 28 8.39 2.05 11.02
C LEU A 28 8.88 2.11 9.57
N THR A 29 8.06 1.66 8.61
CA THR A 29 8.38 1.78 7.18
C THR A 29 8.54 3.24 6.76
N LEU A 30 7.66 4.13 7.20
CA LEU A 30 7.79 5.57 6.93
C LEU A 30 9.06 6.15 7.54
N LEU A 31 9.33 5.80 8.80
CA LEU A 31 10.52 6.31 9.52
C LEU A 31 11.82 5.86 8.86
N TYR A 32 11.96 4.57 8.55
CA TYR A 32 13.20 4.11 7.93
C TYR A 32 13.40 4.72 6.52
N ASN A 33 12.35 4.90 5.72
CA ASN A 33 12.45 5.57 4.42
C ASN A 33 12.94 7.04 4.54
N ILE A 34 12.53 7.74 5.61
CA ILE A 34 13.00 9.10 5.89
C ILE A 34 14.47 9.08 6.29
N VAL A 35 14.85 8.17 7.19
CA VAL A 35 16.23 8.07 7.71
C VAL A 35 17.20 7.66 6.60
N ASP A 36 16.84 6.71 5.75
CA ASP A 36 17.62 6.30 4.58
C ASP A 36 17.93 7.51 3.66
N ARG A 37 16.91 8.31 3.34
CA ARG A 37 17.11 9.54 2.55
C ARG A 37 18.00 10.56 3.25
N ILE A 38 17.94 10.69 4.58
CA ILE A 38 18.82 11.57 5.35
C ILE A 38 20.27 11.08 5.25
N TYR A 39 20.52 9.78 5.35
CA TYR A 39 21.87 9.23 5.20
C TYR A 39 22.41 9.46 3.78
N ILE A 40 21.59 9.21 2.75
CA ILE A 40 21.99 9.45 1.35
C ILE A 40 22.30 10.94 1.11
N ALA A 41 21.47 11.85 1.63
CA ALA A 41 21.68 13.29 1.51
C ALA A 41 22.96 13.79 2.21
N ARG A 42 23.46 13.05 3.21
CA ARG A 42 24.67 13.37 3.96
C ARG A 42 25.95 12.71 3.39
N ILE A 43 25.88 12.02 2.26
CA ILE A 43 27.09 11.50 1.62
C ILE A 43 28.00 12.66 1.22
N PRO A 44 29.28 12.68 1.66
CA PRO A 44 30.21 13.76 1.31
C PRO A 44 30.30 13.98 -0.20
N ASP A 45 30.38 15.23 -0.63
CA ASP A 45 30.56 15.71 -2.01
C ASP A 45 29.44 15.39 -3.00
N ILE A 46 28.63 14.35 -2.78
CA ILE A 46 27.63 13.87 -3.75
C ILE A 46 26.20 13.77 -3.19
N GLY A 47 25.93 14.16 -1.94
CA GLY A 47 24.67 13.91 -1.26
C GLY A 47 23.41 14.37 -2.04
N THR A 48 23.44 15.59 -2.57
CA THR A 48 22.32 16.12 -3.38
C THR A 48 22.14 15.36 -4.69
N ALA A 49 23.24 15.05 -5.40
CA ALA A 49 23.21 14.28 -6.64
C ALA A 49 22.75 12.82 -6.39
N ALA A 50 23.22 12.22 -5.28
CA ALA A 50 22.81 10.89 -4.86
C ALA A 50 21.33 10.81 -4.53
N LEU A 51 20.79 11.80 -3.81
CA LEU A 51 19.35 11.86 -3.49
C LEU A 51 18.50 12.00 -4.75
N GLY A 52 18.93 12.85 -5.70
CA GLY A 52 18.29 12.97 -7.01
C GLY A 52 18.30 11.65 -7.80
N ALA A 53 19.44 10.96 -7.78
CA ALA A 53 19.57 9.66 -8.43
C ALA A 53 18.64 8.58 -7.88
N VAL A 54 18.48 8.51 -6.53
CA VAL A 54 17.50 7.62 -5.89
C VAL A 54 16.08 7.99 -6.28
N GLY A 55 15.77 9.29 -6.39
CA GLY A 55 14.48 9.78 -6.88
C GLY A 55 14.13 9.26 -8.27
N LEU A 56 15.10 9.20 -9.19
CA LEU A 56 14.93 8.64 -10.54
C LEU A 56 14.66 7.12 -10.53
N CYS A 57 15.15 6.40 -9.53
CA CYS A 57 14.90 4.96 -9.37
C CYS A 57 13.53 4.65 -8.76
N PHE A 58 12.89 5.61 -8.08
CA PHE A 58 11.66 5.41 -7.33
C PHE A 58 10.49 4.84 -8.14
N PRO A 59 10.21 5.26 -9.40
CA PRO A 59 9.15 4.66 -10.21
C PRO A 59 9.33 3.16 -10.43
N ILE A 60 10.57 2.68 -10.57
CA ILE A 60 10.87 1.25 -10.75
C ILE A 60 10.56 0.49 -9.45
N ILE A 61 10.90 1.06 -8.31
CA ILE A 61 10.59 0.52 -6.98
C ILE A 61 9.07 0.40 -6.80
N VAL A 62 8.32 1.42 -7.22
CA VAL A 62 6.84 1.40 -7.19
C VAL A 62 6.27 0.28 -8.05
N VAL A 63 6.81 0.04 -9.24
CA VAL A 63 6.39 -1.06 -10.11
C VAL A 63 6.62 -2.42 -9.44
N ILE A 64 7.78 -2.65 -8.85
CA ILE A 64 8.09 -3.90 -8.12
C ILE A 64 7.08 -4.11 -6.97
N THR A 65 6.80 -3.06 -6.21
CA THR A 65 5.83 -3.09 -5.11
C THR A 65 4.40 -3.34 -5.61
N ALA A 66 4.02 -2.74 -6.75
CA ALA A 66 2.71 -2.94 -7.35
C ALA A 66 2.50 -4.41 -7.75
N PHE A 67 3.50 -5.06 -8.35
CA PHE A 67 3.44 -6.49 -8.67
C PHE A 67 3.44 -7.38 -7.42
N SER A 68 4.15 -7.00 -6.36
CA SER A 68 4.08 -7.69 -5.07
C SER A 68 2.65 -7.67 -4.51
N ASN A 69 2.01 -6.51 -4.55
CA ASN A 69 0.64 -6.31 -4.12
C ASN A 69 -0.38 -7.03 -5.01
N LEU A 70 -0.11 -7.16 -6.31
CA LEU A 70 -0.96 -7.91 -7.24
C LEU A 70 -1.22 -9.35 -6.74
N PHE A 71 -0.17 -10.03 -6.32
CA PHE A 71 -0.28 -11.41 -5.86
C PHE A 71 -0.58 -11.51 -4.35
N GLY A 72 -0.01 -10.62 -3.54
CA GLY A 72 -0.21 -10.62 -2.08
C GLY A 72 -1.62 -10.19 -1.69
N SER A 73 -2.02 -8.98 -2.04
CA SER A 73 -3.35 -8.47 -1.69
C SER A 73 -4.48 -9.09 -2.51
N GLY A 74 -4.18 -9.70 -3.67
CA GLY A 74 -5.13 -10.48 -4.43
C GLY A 74 -5.35 -11.88 -3.87
N GLY A 75 -4.29 -12.53 -3.40
CA GLY A 75 -4.35 -13.89 -2.90
C GLY A 75 -4.81 -14.01 -1.45
N ALA A 76 -4.39 -13.11 -0.57
CA ALA A 76 -4.66 -13.20 0.87
C ALA A 76 -6.17 -13.22 1.25
N PRO A 77 -7.06 -12.40 0.65
CA PRO A 77 -8.50 -12.52 0.91
C PRO A 77 -9.07 -13.85 0.43
N LEU A 78 -8.66 -14.34 -0.74
CA LEU A 78 -9.10 -15.64 -1.27
C LEU A 78 -8.64 -16.79 -0.37
N PHE A 79 -7.40 -16.73 0.11
CA PHE A 79 -6.85 -17.65 1.11
C PHE A 79 -7.69 -17.63 2.39
N ALA A 80 -8.00 -16.45 2.93
CA ALA A 80 -8.79 -16.33 4.16
C ALA A 80 -10.22 -16.87 3.98
N ILE A 81 -10.86 -16.66 2.82
CA ILE A 81 -12.16 -17.24 2.47
C ILE A 81 -12.08 -18.78 2.44
N ALA A 82 -11.08 -19.34 1.74
CA ALA A 82 -10.90 -20.80 1.67
C ALA A 82 -10.61 -21.39 3.06
N ARG A 83 -9.82 -20.71 3.89
CA ARG A 83 -9.58 -21.11 5.27
C ARG A 83 -10.87 -21.08 6.10
N GLY A 84 -11.70 -20.04 5.95
CA GLY A 84 -12.97 -19.90 6.64
C GLY A 84 -14.00 -20.96 6.26
N SER A 85 -14.01 -21.39 5.00
CA SER A 85 -14.88 -22.48 4.52
C SER A 85 -14.37 -23.89 4.89
N GLY A 86 -13.22 -24.00 5.56
CA GLY A 86 -12.62 -25.27 5.93
C GLY A 86 -11.89 -25.99 4.78
N ASP A 87 -11.83 -25.40 3.59
CA ASP A 87 -11.12 -25.96 2.42
C ASP A 87 -9.61 -25.74 2.54
N LYS A 88 -8.96 -26.59 3.34
CA LYS A 88 -7.51 -26.53 3.59
C LYS A 88 -6.69 -26.72 2.31
N ALA A 89 -7.16 -27.57 1.40
CA ALA A 89 -6.46 -27.84 0.15
C ALA A 89 -6.43 -26.59 -0.74
N ARG A 90 -7.57 -25.92 -0.89
CA ARG A 90 -7.68 -24.68 -1.66
C ARG A 90 -6.90 -23.52 -1.01
N ALA A 91 -6.95 -23.39 0.30
CA ALA A 91 -6.17 -22.38 1.00
C ALA A 91 -4.65 -22.58 0.77
N GLY A 92 -4.15 -23.82 0.95
CA GLY A 92 -2.75 -24.15 0.65
C GLY A 92 -2.38 -23.89 -0.81
N LEU A 93 -3.26 -24.26 -1.76
CA LEU A 93 -3.06 -24.03 -3.19
C LEU A 93 -2.90 -22.52 -3.50
N ILE A 94 -3.77 -21.67 -2.95
CA ILE A 94 -3.71 -20.22 -3.19
C ILE A 94 -2.40 -19.63 -2.67
N LEU A 95 -1.96 -19.99 -1.46
CA LEU A 95 -0.69 -19.55 -0.90
C LEU A 95 0.50 -19.99 -1.78
N ASN A 96 0.52 -21.25 -2.19
CA ASN A 96 1.59 -21.83 -2.99
C ASN A 96 1.65 -21.24 -4.40
N LEU A 97 0.49 -21.01 -5.04
CA LEU A 97 0.41 -20.30 -6.31
C LEU A 97 0.90 -18.86 -6.19
N ALA A 98 0.46 -18.11 -5.18
CA ALA A 98 0.93 -16.75 -4.96
C ALA A 98 2.45 -16.71 -4.76
N CYS A 99 3.02 -17.64 -3.98
CA CYS A 99 4.46 -17.76 -3.81
C CYS A 99 5.19 -18.01 -5.14
N THR A 100 4.68 -18.93 -5.97
CA THR A 100 5.25 -19.23 -7.29
C THR A 100 5.17 -18.02 -8.22
N LEU A 101 4.02 -17.35 -8.28
CA LEU A 101 3.81 -16.17 -9.11
C LEU A 101 4.73 -15.01 -8.70
N LEU A 102 4.92 -14.81 -7.38
CA LEU A 102 5.88 -13.82 -6.86
C LEU A 102 7.30 -14.13 -7.32
N LEU A 103 7.74 -15.38 -7.22
CA LEU A 103 9.08 -15.79 -7.64
C LEU A 103 9.27 -15.63 -9.15
N CYS A 104 8.32 -16.08 -9.96
CA CYS A 104 8.38 -15.94 -11.42
C CYS A 104 8.40 -14.47 -11.84
N CYS A 105 7.51 -13.66 -11.27
CA CYS A 105 7.42 -12.25 -11.58
C CYS A 105 8.68 -11.49 -11.12
N ALA A 106 9.23 -11.80 -9.95
CA ALA A 106 10.47 -11.23 -9.45
C ALA A 106 11.63 -11.50 -10.42
N GLY A 107 11.73 -12.74 -10.94
CA GLY A 107 12.74 -13.10 -11.94
C GLY A 107 12.60 -12.29 -13.24
N VAL A 108 11.37 -12.20 -13.75
CA VAL A 108 11.08 -11.43 -14.96
C VAL A 108 11.41 -9.95 -14.77
N LEU A 109 10.94 -9.34 -13.67
CA LEU A 109 11.19 -7.93 -13.38
C LEU A 109 12.67 -7.65 -13.15
N MET A 110 13.40 -8.54 -12.45
CA MET A 110 14.83 -8.41 -12.24
C MET A 110 15.60 -8.47 -13.57
N VAL A 111 15.30 -9.45 -14.42
CA VAL A 111 15.99 -9.60 -15.71
C VAL A 111 15.69 -8.40 -16.62
N ILE A 112 14.42 -8.02 -16.78
CA ILE A 112 14.03 -6.85 -17.58
C ILE A 112 14.68 -5.58 -17.00
N GLY A 113 14.60 -5.41 -15.68
CA GLY A 113 15.19 -4.26 -15.00
C GLY A 113 16.70 -4.15 -15.23
N LEU A 114 17.46 -5.24 -15.09
CA LEU A 114 18.90 -5.25 -15.29
C LEU A 114 19.28 -5.00 -16.76
N LEU A 115 18.57 -5.61 -17.73
CA LEU A 115 18.84 -5.43 -19.15
C LEU A 115 18.51 -4.00 -19.63
N PHE A 116 17.44 -3.41 -19.09
CA PHE A 116 16.94 -2.11 -19.53
C PHE A 116 17.16 -1.00 -18.50
N ALA A 117 17.97 -1.19 -17.45
CA ALA A 117 18.23 -0.21 -16.41
C ALA A 117 18.61 1.17 -16.97
N ARG A 118 19.60 1.23 -17.87
CA ARG A 118 20.05 2.48 -18.48
C ARG A 118 18.99 3.15 -19.36
N PRO A 119 18.37 2.48 -20.35
CA PRO A 119 17.30 3.09 -21.16
C PRO A 119 16.12 3.58 -20.30
N ILE A 120 15.73 2.85 -19.27
CA ILE A 120 14.62 3.24 -18.38
C ILE A 120 14.98 4.53 -17.62
N LEU A 121 16.18 4.63 -17.05
CA LEU A 121 16.63 5.83 -16.35
C LEU A 121 16.71 7.05 -17.29
N VAL A 122 17.18 6.87 -18.51
CA VAL A 122 17.19 7.93 -19.53
C VAL A 122 15.75 8.36 -19.87
N LEU A 123 14.85 7.42 -20.04
CA LEU A 123 13.42 7.71 -20.28
C LEU A 123 12.79 8.52 -19.13
N PHE A 124 13.25 8.30 -17.89
CA PHE A 124 12.81 9.06 -16.71
C PHE A 124 13.54 10.40 -16.54
N GLY A 125 14.37 10.81 -17.51
CA GLY A 125 15.02 12.11 -17.53
C GLY A 125 16.37 12.15 -16.81
N ALA A 126 17.05 11.01 -16.65
CA ALA A 126 18.39 10.99 -16.07
C ALA A 126 19.39 11.68 -16.98
N SER A 127 20.05 12.74 -16.48
CA SER A 127 21.21 13.34 -17.13
C SER A 127 22.44 12.40 -17.12
N PRO A 128 23.45 12.62 -17.96
CA PRO A 128 24.69 11.83 -17.93
C PRO A 128 25.35 11.82 -16.54
N GLU A 129 25.27 12.93 -15.81
CA GLU A 129 25.80 13.06 -14.45
C GLU A 129 24.95 12.27 -13.44
N ALA A 130 23.63 12.32 -13.53
CA ALA A 130 22.74 11.54 -12.67
C ALA A 130 22.88 10.03 -12.91
N LEU A 131 23.12 9.61 -14.17
CA LEU A 131 23.27 8.20 -14.52
C LEU A 131 24.46 7.52 -13.82
N GLN A 132 25.57 8.23 -13.58
CA GLN A 132 26.74 7.64 -12.91
C GLN A 132 26.42 7.21 -11.46
N TYR A 133 25.41 7.82 -10.83
CA TYR A 133 24.94 7.46 -9.48
C TYR A 133 23.70 6.56 -9.52
N ALA A 134 22.73 6.87 -10.39
CA ALA A 134 21.47 6.15 -10.46
C ALA A 134 21.63 4.72 -10.98
N LEU A 135 22.48 4.50 -11.99
CA LEU A 135 22.62 3.19 -12.61
C LEU A 135 23.24 2.14 -11.65
N PRO A 136 24.37 2.41 -10.96
CA PRO A 136 24.90 1.46 -9.99
C PRO A 136 23.95 1.20 -8.82
N TYR A 137 23.25 2.23 -8.32
CA TYR A 137 22.24 2.08 -7.29
C TYR A 137 21.12 1.14 -7.74
N LEU A 138 20.54 1.42 -8.92
CA LEU A 138 19.44 0.64 -9.46
C LEU A 138 19.84 -0.81 -9.73
N MET A 139 21.01 -1.05 -10.32
CA MET A 139 21.48 -2.41 -10.60
C MET A 139 21.64 -3.24 -9.32
N LEU A 140 22.19 -2.65 -8.26
CA LEU A 140 22.26 -3.31 -6.96
C LEU A 140 20.88 -3.52 -6.36
N TYR A 141 20.02 -2.50 -6.38
CA TYR A 141 18.65 -2.60 -5.85
C TYR A 141 17.83 -3.70 -6.53
N LEU A 142 17.99 -3.86 -7.85
CA LEU A 142 17.29 -4.89 -8.64
C LEU A 142 17.66 -6.32 -8.22
N LEU A 143 18.86 -6.57 -7.68
CA LEU A 143 19.20 -7.86 -7.08
C LEU A 143 18.35 -8.17 -5.85
N GLY A 144 17.84 -7.12 -5.17
CA GLY A 144 16.89 -7.21 -4.07
C GLY A 144 15.44 -7.45 -4.50
N THR A 145 15.13 -7.58 -5.79
CA THR A 145 13.74 -7.77 -6.26
C THR A 145 13.11 -9.03 -5.67
N TYR A 146 13.82 -10.15 -5.62
CA TYR A 146 13.31 -11.39 -5.02
C TYR A 146 12.95 -11.23 -3.54
N PRO A 147 13.86 -10.82 -2.65
CA PRO A 147 13.53 -10.66 -1.24
C PRO A 147 12.45 -9.59 -1.01
N SER A 148 12.47 -8.48 -1.73
CA SER A 148 11.47 -7.43 -1.65
C SER A 148 10.07 -7.96 -1.98
N MET A 149 9.92 -8.66 -3.12
CA MET A 149 8.64 -9.21 -3.54
C MET A 149 8.14 -10.31 -2.62
N LEU A 150 9.01 -11.18 -2.10
CA LEU A 150 8.62 -12.21 -1.15
C LEU A 150 8.15 -11.61 0.18
N THR A 151 8.87 -10.60 0.70
CA THR A 151 8.47 -9.94 1.95
C THR A 151 7.12 -9.25 1.80
N THR A 152 6.98 -8.39 0.81
CA THR A 152 5.76 -7.58 0.61
C THR A 152 4.57 -8.44 0.18
N GLY A 153 4.81 -9.42 -0.71
CA GLY A 153 3.73 -10.25 -1.28
C GLY A 153 3.26 -11.38 -0.37
N LEU A 154 4.11 -11.93 0.50
CA LEU A 154 3.73 -13.01 1.40
C LEU A 154 3.28 -12.53 2.79
N ASN A 155 3.63 -11.31 3.20
CA ASN A 155 3.21 -10.74 4.49
C ASN A 155 1.67 -10.72 4.67
N PRO A 156 0.84 -10.38 3.65
CA PRO A 156 -0.61 -10.47 3.76
C PRO A 156 -1.13 -11.87 4.10
N PHE A 157 -0.45 -12.94 3.68
CA PHE A 157 -0.81 -14.31 4.02
C PHE A 157 -0.48 -14.68 5.47
N ILE A 158 0.58 -14.11 6.04
CA ILE A 158 0.89 -14.24 7.47
C ILE A 158 -0.24 -13.60 8.29
N ASN A 159 -0.68 -12.40 7.90
CA ASN A 159 -1.80 -11.69 8.52
C ASN A 159 -3.12 -12.46 8.35
N ALA A 160 -3.36 -13.05 7.17
CA ALA A 160 -4.54 -13.85 6.87
C ALA A 160 -4.60 -15.18 7.65
N GLN A 161 -3.47 -15.67 8.15
CA GLN A 161 -3.40 -16.77 9.10
C GLN A 161 -3.62 -16.34 10.57
N GLY A 162 -3.75 -15.03 10.83
CA GLY A 162 -3.95 -14.48 12.18
C GLY A 162 -2.65 -14.15 12.93
N TYR A 163 -1.49 -14.16 12.26
CA TYR A 163 -0.20 -13.87 12.87
C TYR A 163 0.29 -12.44 12.63
N ALA A 164 -0.57 -11.43 12.86
CA ALA A 164 -0.25 -10.02 12.60
C ALA A 164 1.06 -9.54 13.25
N THR A 165 1.38 -10.04 14.47
CA THR A 165 2.65 -9.74 15.13
C THR A 165 3.85 -10.30 14.37
N ALA A 166 3.70 -11.46 13.71
CA ALA A 166 4.78 -12.01 12.87
C ALA A 166 4.95 -11.18 11.59
N GLY A 167 3.83 -10.73 10.99
CA GLY A 167 3.85 -9.79 9.88
C GLY A 167 4.59 -8.49 10.23
N MET A 168 4.29 -7.91 11.39
CA MET A 168 5.00 -6.74 11.91
C MET A 168 6.50 -7.00 12.10
N LEU A 169 6.86 -8.13 12.73
CA LEU A 169 8.28 -8.46 13.00
C LEU A 169 9.11 -8.58 11.73
N SER A 170 8.53 -9.06 10.62
CA SER A 170 9.25 -9.10 9.35
C SER A 170 9.67 -7.70 8.90
N VAL A 171 8.80 -6.71 9.08
CA VAL A 171 9.08 -5.30 8.76
C VAL A 171 10.09 -4.70 9.75
N VAL A 172 9.92 -4.98 11.05
CA VAL A 172 10.85 -4.51 12.10
C VAL A 172 12.27 -4.99 11.84
N ILE A 173 12.44 -6.28 11.48
CA ILE A 173 13.76 -6.86 11.17
C ILE A 173 14.40 -6.12 9.98
N GLY A 174 13.64 -5.89 8.90
CA GLY A 174 14.14 -5.17 7.74
C GLY A 174 14.51 -3.71 8.08
N ALA A 175 13.61 -3.00 8.75
CA ALA A 175 13.83 -1.60 9.13
C ALA A 175 15.01 -1.42 10.09
N ALA A 176 15.12 -2.28 11.11
CA ALA A 176 16.24 -2.23 12.06
C ALA A 176 17.57 -2.57 11.38
N ALA A 177 17.58 -3.59 10.52
CA ALA A 177 18.77 -3.94 9.75
C ALA A 177 19.21 -2.80 8.83
N ASN A 178 18.28 -2.16 8.12
CA ASN A 178 18.58 -1.04 7.24
C ASN A 178 19.16 0.15 8.01
N LEU A 179 18.51 0.52 9.13
CA LEU A 179 18.97 1.63 10.00
C LEU A 179 20.42 1.46 10.48
N VAL A 180 20.85 0.21 10.72
CA VAL A 180 22.21 -0.11 11.18
C VAL A 180 23.18 -0.26 9.99
N LEU A 181 22.74 -0.89 8.90
CA LEU A 181 23.60 -1.19 7.76
C LEU A 181 23.88 0.03 6.88
N ASP A 182 22.92 0.96 6.77
CA ASP A 182 23.12 2.18 5.97
C ASP A 182 24.35 2.99 6.42
N PRO A 183 24.48 3.44 7.68
CA PRO A 183 25.66 4.20 8.09
C PRO A 183 26.96 3.39 7.97
N VAL A 184 26.90 2.07 8.20
CA VAL A 184 28.08 1.20 8.08
C VAL A 184 28.55 1.14 6.61
N PHE A 185 27.63 0.89 5.67
CA PHE A 185 28.01 0.71 4.28
C PHE A 185 28.30 2.04 3.59
N ILE A 186 27.51 3.08 3.91
CA ILE A 186 27.68 4.40 3.30
C ILE A 186 28.98 5.07 3.78
N PHE A 187 29.19 5.15 5.13
CA PHE A 187 30.23 5.97 5.70
C PHE A 187 31.44 5.16 6.16
N VAL A 188 31.25 4.05 6.91
CA VAL A 188 32.39 3.28 7.46
C VAL A 188 33.12 2.52 6.37
N LEU A 189 32.39 1.86 5.46
CA LEU A 189 32.98 1.15 4.32
C LEU A 189 33.21 2.07 3.11
N GLY A 190 32.79 3.33 3.15
CA GLY A 190 33.01 4.31 2.09
C GLY A 190 32.35 3.99 0.75
N MET A 191 31.30 3.12 0.75
CA MET A 191 30.65 2.68 -0.50
C MET A 191 29.70 3.75 -1.07
N GLY A 192 29.41 4.83 -0.34
CA GLY A 192 28.52 5.91 -0.79
C GLY A 192 27.13 5.41 -1.18
N ILE A 193 26.62 5.85 -2.34
CA ILE A 193 25.26 5.49 -2.81
C ILE A 193 25.12 3.98 -3.09
N ARG A 194 26.19 3.29 -3.48
CA ARG A 194 26.17 1.82 -3.63
C ARG A 194 25.99 1.12 -2.29
N GLY A 195 26.53 1.72 -1.22
CA GLY A 195 26.35 1.25 0.15
C GLY A 195 24.89 1.29 0.59
N ALA A 196 24.16 2.38 0.29
CA ALA A 196 22.73 2.48 0.56
C ALA A 196 21.92 1.38 -0.15
N ALA A 197 22.20 1.15 -1.45
CA ALA A 197 21.53 0.07 -2.17
C ALA A 197 21.84 -1.31 -1.59
N ALA A 198 23.11 -1.59 -1.25
CA ALA A 198 23.53 -2.87 -0.69
C ALA A 198 22.89 -3.11 0.71
N ALA A 199 22.85 -2.09 1.55
CA ALA A 199 22.21 -2.14 2.87
C ALA A 199 20.70 -2.43 2.73
N THR A 200 20.02 -1.76 1.81
CA THR A 200 18.60 -2.00 1.52
C THR A 200 18.35 -3.44 1.07
N VAL A 201 19.14 -3.94 0.12
CA VAL A 201 19.00 -5.33 -0.37
C VAL A 201 19.23 -6.35 0.73
N LEU A 202 20.27 -6.16 1.56
CA LEU A 202 20.57 -7.06 2.65
C LEU A 202 19.45 -7.04 3.73
N SER A 203 18.92 -5.87 4.03
CA SER A 203 17.79 -5.69 4.96
C SER A 203 16.52 -6.38 4.44
N GLN A 204 16.24 -6.26 3.15
CA GLN A 204 15.14 -6.98 2.50
C GLN A 204 15.36 -8.50 2.53
N LEU A 205 16.61 -8.96 2.35
CA LEU A 205 16.96 -10.37 2.42
C LEU A 205 16.72 -10.94 3.82
N LEU A 206 17.10 -10.22 4.88
CA LEU A 206 16.83 -10.61 6.27
C LEU A 206 15.34 -10.69 6.57
N SER A 207 14.58 -9.70 6.11
CA SER A 207 13.11 -9.68 6.22
C SER A 207 12.48 -10.86 5.48
N ALA A 208 12.91 -11.12 4.22
CA ALA A 208 12.42 -12.24 3.42
C ALA A 208 12.78 -13.59 4.04
N ALA A 209 13.99 -13.73 4.57
CA ALA A 209 14.42 -14.94 5.27
C ALA A 209 13.51 -15.25 6.47
N PHE A 210 13.14 -14.21 7.24
CA PHE A 210 12.19 -14.35 8.34
C PHE A 210 10.80 -14.77 7.85
N VAL A 211 10.26 -14.12 6.81
CA VAL A 211 8.95 -14.43 6.20
C VAL A 211 8.90 -15.87 5.71
N VAL A 212 9.92 -16.29 4.97
CA VAL A 212 10.03 -17.66 4.43
C VAL A 212 10.19 -18.68 5.57
N TYR A 213 11.05 -18.41 6.55
CA TYR A 213 11.20 -19.25 7.72
C TYR A 213 9.88 -19.41 8.46
N PHE A 214 9.18 -18.30 8.72
CA PHE A 214 7.90 -18.33 9.42
C PHE A 214 6.86 -19.16 8.67
N LEU A 215 6.69 -18.90 7.35
CA LEU A 215 5.71 -19.60 6.52
C LEU A 215 6.07 -21.08 6.25
N ARG A 216 7.33 -21.48 6.37
CA ARG A 216 7.73 -22.89 6.20
C ARG A 216 7.72 -23.69 7.50
N CYS A 217 8.07 -23.06 8.61
CA CYS A 217 8.37 -23.77 9.86
C CYS A 217 7.37 -23.52 10.99
N LYS A 218 6.72 -22.34 11.02
CA LYS A 218 5.91 -21.91 12.18
C LYS A 218 4.42 -21.73 11.86
N SER A 219 4.06 -21.49 10.60
CA SER A 219 2.68 -21.26 10.21
C SER A 219 1.89 -22.56 10.01
N GLU A 220 0.56 -22.48 10.18
CA GLU A 220 -0.35 -23.61 9.94
C GLU A 220 -0.33 -24.03 8.45
N TYR A 221 -0.37 -23.06 7.54
CA TYR A 221 -0.27 -23.29 6.10
C TYR A 221 1.14 -22.96 5.64
N ARG A 222 1.84 -23.99 5.17
CA ARG A 222 3.24 -23.85 4.76
C ARG A 222 3.34 -23.38 3.30
N ALA A 223 4.18 -22.38 3.06
CA ALA A 223 4.47 -21.91 1.71
C ALA A 223 5.44 -22.88 1.01
N GLN A 224 4.95 -23.52 -0.04
CA GLN A 224 5.72 -24.41 -0.91
C GLN A 224 5.50 -23.99 -2.37
N PRO A 225 6.50 -23.42 -3.04
CA PRO A 225 6.35 -23.06 -4.44
C PRO A 225 5.97 -24.28 -5.29
N LEU A 226 4.97 -24.12 -6.16
CA LEU A 226 4.53 -25.17 -7.06
C LEU A 226 5.46 -25.25 -8.29
N PRO A 227 5.70 -26.45 -8.83
CA PRO A 227 6.38 -26.61 -10.10
C PRO A 227 5.65 -25.85 -11.22
N LEU A 228 6.37 -25.19 -12.12
CA LEU A 228 5.80 -24.42 -13.23
C LEU A 228 4.83 -25.22 -14.11
N ARG A 229 5.07 -26.53 -14.22
CA ARG A 229 4.18 -27.46 -14.96
C ARG A 229 2.75 -27.51 -14.41
N GLN A 230 2.53 -27.15 -13.16
CA GLN A 230 1.19 -27.15 -12.53
C GLN A 230 0.43 -25.84 -12.71
N LEU A 231 1.08 -24.77 -13.19
CA LEU A 231 0.42 -23.47 -13.40
C LEU A 231 -0.74 -23.55 -14.42
N PRO A 232 -0.59 -24.19 -15.58
CA PRO A 232 -1.69 -24.30 -16.56
C PRO A 232 -2.94 -24.99 -16.01
N ALA A 233 -2.77 -26.02 -15.17
CA ALA A 233 -3.88 -26.72 -14.52
C ALA A 233 -4.64 -25.84 -13.53
N ASN A 234 -3.98 -24.85 -12.95
CA ASN A 234 -4.52 -23.94 -11.92
C ASN A 234 -4.89 -22.56 -12.48
N ARG A 235 -5.02 -22.40 -13.81
CA ARG A 235 -5.26 -21.11 -14.47
C ARG A 235 -6.46 -20.32 -13.92
N ARG A 236 -7.52 -20.99 -13.48
CA ARG A 236 -8.70 -20.33 -12.88
C ARG A 236 -8.33 -19.68 -11.55
N CYS A 237 -7.62 -20.39 -10.67
CA CYS A 237 -7.19 -19.87 -9.39
C CYS A 237 -6.19 -18.70 -9.57
N ILE A 238 -5.26 -18.81 -10.53
CA ILE A 238 -4.35 -17.73 -10.91
C ILE A 238 -5.14 -16.51 -11.39
N GLY A 239 -6.12 -16.71 -12.28
CA GLY A 239 -7.01 -15.65 -12.74
C GLY A 239 -7.79 -14.98 -11.61
N ASP A 240 -8.19 -15.75 -10.59
CA ASP A 240 -8.86 -15.24 -9.40
C ASP A 240 -7.93 -14.34 -8.59
N ILE A 241 -6.69 -14.76 -8.33
CA ILE A 241 -5.68 -13.99 -7.59
C ILE A 241 -5.36 -12.69 -8.34
N VAL A 242 -5.01 -12.79 -9.63
CA VAL A 242 -4.64 -11.63 -10.45
C VAL A 242 -5.81 -10.65 -10.56
N SER A 243 -7.02 -11.14 -10.86
CA SER A 243 -8.19 -10.28 -11.02
C SER A 243 -8.56 -9.51 -9.74
N LEU A 244 -8.43 -10.12 -8.55
CA LEU A 244 -8.67 -9.42 -7.30
C LEU A 244 -7.53 -8.45 -6.96
N GLY A 245 -6.29 -8.85 -7.21
CA GLY A 245 -5.10 -8.04 -6.95
C GLY A 245 -4.94 -6.85 -7.90
N THR A 246 -5.56 -6.91 -9.09
CA THR A 246 -5.55 -5.81 -10.07
C THR A 246 -6.08 -4.50 -9.46
N ALA A 247 -7.01 -4.55 -8.51
CA ALA A 247 -7.51 -3.35 -7.84
C ALA A 247 -6.40 -2.63 -7.05
N GLY A 248 -5.59 -3.36 -6.28
CA GLY A 248 -4.45 -2.81 -5.54
C GLY A 248 -3.31 -2.39 -6.45
N PHE A 249 -3.03 -3.17 -7.49
CA PHE A 249 -2.03 -2.87 -8.52
C PHE A 249 -2.33 -1.53 -9.23
N ILE A 250 -3.56 -1.36 -9.71
CA ILE A 250 -4.02 -0.13 -10.36
C ILE A 250 -3.93 1.05 -9.39
N MET A 251 -4.39 0.87 -8.14
CA MET A 251 -4.35 1.94 -7.15
C MET A 251 -2.92 2.42 -6.89
N GLN A 252 -1.94 1.52 -6.83
CA GLN A 252 -0.54 1.86 -6.64
C GLN A 252 0.03 2.65 -7.82
N LEU A 253 -0.21 2.20 -9.06
CA LEU A 253 0.27 2.89 -10.26
C LEU A 253 -0.42 4.22 -10.48
N THR A 254 -1.73 4.30 -10.27
CA THR A 254 -2.49 5.54 -10.48
C THR A 254 -2.15 6.63 -9.49
N ASN A 255 -1.70 6.30 -8.27
CA ASN A 255 -1.19 7.31 -7.35
C ASN A 255 0.03 8.04 -7.94
N SER A 256 0.94 7.32 -8.59
CA SER A 256 2.10 7.94 -9.28
C SER A 256 1.66 8.83 -10.45
N VAL A 257 0.69 8.36 -11.26
CA VAL A 257 0.13 9.16 -12.37
C VAL A 257 -0.50 10.45 -11.85
N VAL A 258 -1.31 10.37 -10.80
CA VAL A 258 -1.93 11.56 -10.18
C VAL A 258 -0.87 12.56 -9.71
N THR A 259 0.18 12.08 -9.04
CA THR A 259 1.28 12.95 -8.59
C THR A 259 1.96 13.66 -9.76
N ILE A 260 2.23 12.96 -10.86
CA ILE A 260 2.81 13.54 -12.06
C ILE A 260 1.87 14.61 -12.65
N CYS A 261 0.58 14.31 -12.78
CA CYS A 261 -0.41 15.26 -13.30
C CYS A 261 -0.51 16.51 -12.41
N CYS A 262 -0.58 16.35 -11.09
CA CYS A 262 -0.62 17.47 -10.15
C CYS A 262 0.63 18.33 -10.28
N ASN A 263 1.83 17.74 -10.29
CA ASN A 263 3.08 18.48 -10.39
C ASN A 263 3.18 19.23 -11.74
N ASN A 264 2.77 18.60 -12.85
CA ASN A 264 2.77 19.26 -14.16
C ASN A 264 1.85 20.48 -14.21
N VAL A 265 0.66 20.40 -13.62
CA VAL A 265 -0.27 21.54 -13.60
C VAL A 265 0.24 22.62 -12.64
N LEU A 266 0.72 22.25 -11.46
CA LEU A 266 1.26 23.18 -10.47
C LEU A 266 2.51 23.90 -10.96
N SER A 267 3.40 23.24 -11.71
CA SER A 267 4.58 23.89 -12.29
C SER A 267 4.22 25.05 -13.24
N VAL A 268 3.11 24.92 -13.97
CA VAL A 268 2.63 25.96 -14.90
C VAL A 268 1.81 27.03 -14.20
N THR A 269 0.97 26.65 -13.21
CA THR A 269 0.00 27.57 -12.58
C THR A 269 0.56 28.30 -11.35
N GLY A 270 1.52 27.70 -10.64
CA GLY A 270 2.03 28.24 -9.37
C GLY A 270 3.55 28.15 -9.19
N GLY A 271 4.26 27.50 -10.14
CA GLY A 271 5.71 27.33 -10.07
C GLY A 271 6.17 26.35 -8.99
N ASP A 272 7.48 26.35 -8.73
CA ASP A 272 8.15 25.42 -7.80
C ASP A 272 7.67 25.55 -6.35
N MET A 273 7.20 26.75 -5.96
CA MET A 273 6.63 26.98 -4.64
C MET A 273 5.42 26.06 -4.38
N TYR A 274 4.48 25.98 -5.31
CA TYR A 274 3.28 25.16 -5.15
C TYR A 274 3.54 23.66 -5.33
N ILE A 275 4.60 23.25 -6.02
CA ILE A 275 5.10 21.86 -6.00
C ILE A 275 5.59 21.51 -4.59
N SER A 276 6.28 22.43 -3.92
CA SER A 276 6.72 22.25 -2.52
C SER A 276 5.53 22.18 -1.56
N VAL A 277 4.52 23.03 -1.74
CA VAL A 277 3.24 22.97 -1.01
C VAL A 277 2.58 21.59 -1.16
N MET A 278 2.45 21.08 -2.40
CA MET A 278 1.86 19.75 -2.68
C MET A 278 2.68 18.63 -2.05
N THR A 279 3.99 18.76 -2.00
CA THR A 279 4.88 17.77 -1.36
C THR A 279 4.63 17.68 0.13
N ILE A 280 4.47 18.81 0.83
CA ILE A 280 4.12 18.85 2.25
C ILE A 280 2.73 18.23 2.46
N ILE A 281 1.72 18.65 1.68
CA ILE A 281 0.35 18.11 1.76
C ILE A 281 0.33 16.60 1.54
N SER A 282 1.08 16.09 0.55
CA SER A 282 1.19 14.66 0.27
C SER A 282 1.85 13.89 1.41
N SER A 283 2.84 14.49 2.09
CA SER A 283 3.52 13.89 3.25
C SER A 283 2.58 13.83 4.46
N VAL A 284 1.86 14.91 4.75
CA VAL A 284 0.81 14.94 5.79
C VAL A 284 -0.26 13.89 5.47
N ARG A 285 -0.72 13.83 4.22
CA ARG A 285 -1.69 12.85 3.76
C ARG A 285 -1.23 11.42 4.04
N GLN A 286 -0.01 11.06 3.63
CA GLN A 286 0.53 9.72 3.86
C GLN A 286 0.56 9.38 5.36
N MET A 287 0.94 10.33 6.21
CA MET A 287 0.98 10.15 7.65
C MET A 287 -0.41 9.89 8.24
N VAL A 288 -1.42 10.66 7.83
CA VAL A 288 -2.78 10.56 8.38
C VAL A 288 -3.61 9.43 7.77
N GLU A 289 -3.32 8.98 6.55
CA GLU A 289 -3.97 7.82 5.91
C GLU A 289 -3.45 6.48 6.46
N THR A 290 -2.22 6.42 6.93
CA THR A 290 -1.57 5.18 7.40
C THR A 290 -2.37 4.42 8.46
N PRO A 291 -2.93 5.04 9.51
CA PRO A 291 -3.76 4.31 10.49
C PRO A 291 -5.09 3.83 9.91
N ILE A 292 -5.71 4.59 9.00
CA ILE A 292 -6.93 4.16 8.31
C ILE A 292 -6.66 2.88 7.51
N TYR A 293 -5.55 2.87 6.77
CA TYR A 293 -5.10 1.71 6.02
C TYR A 293 -4.81 0.51 6.94
N ALA A 294 -4.16 0.72 8.08
CA ALA A 294 -3.88 -0.35 9.03
C ALA A 294 -5.16 -0.96 9.63
N ILE A 295 -6.17 -0.14 9.96
CA ILE A 295 -7.47 -0.60 10.46
C ILE A 295 -8.20 -1.40 9.38
N THR A 296 -8.28 -0.89 8.16
CA THR A 296 -9.04 -1.52 7.08
C THR A 296 -8.39 -2.81 6.59
N GLU A 297 -7.09 -2.81 6.31
CA GLU A 297 -6.36 -4.00 5.88
C GLU A 297 -6.22 -5.04 7.02
N GLY A 298 -6.07 -4.60 8.27
CA GLY A 298 -6.11 -5.50 9.44
C GLY A 298 -7.46 -6.19 9.65
N SER A 299 -8.55 -5.54 9.24
CA SER A 299 -9.91 -6.11 9.31
C SER A 299 -10.21 -7.07 8.16
N SER A 300 -9.55 -6.91 7.01
CA SER A 300 -9.81 -7.69 5.79
C SER A 300 -9.75 -9.21 6.00
N PRO A 301 -8.72 -9.79 6.66
CA PRO A 301 -8.69 -11.23 6.93
C PRO A 301 -9.83 -11.73 7.79
N ILE A 302 -10.29 -10.93 8.76
CA ILE A 302 -11.38 -11.27 9.66
C ILE A 302 -12.71 -11.32 8.89
N ILE A 303 -12.94 -10.33 8.03
CA ILE A 303 -14.12 -10.25 7.16
C ILE A 303 -14.11 -11.44 6.19
N SER A 304 -13.00 -11.66 5.50
CA SER A 304 -12.85 -12.73 4.50
C SER A 304 -13.03 -14.13 5.10
N TYR A 305 -12.43 -14.39 6.27
CA TYR A 305 -12.58 -15.66 6.98
C TYR A 305 -14.03 -15.94 7.35
N ASN A 306 -14.70 -14.97 8.00
CA ASN A 306 -16.09 -15.14 8.43
C ASN A 306 -17.07 -15.22 7.23
N TYR A 307 -16.73 -14.60 6.09
CA TYR A 307 -17.50 -14.76 4.86
C TYR A 307 -17.36 -16.18 4.31
N GLY A 308 -16.13 -16.73 4.28
CA GLY A 308 -15.88 -18.12 3.90
C GLY A 308 -16.59 -19.13 4.83
N ALA A 309 -16.58 -18.84 6.13
CA ALA A 309 -17.27 -19.65 7.16
C ALA A 309 -18.79 -19.52 7.15
N ARG A 310 -19.39 -18.81 6.17
CA ARG A 310 -20.83 -18.55 6.09
C ARG A 310 -21.43 -17.94 7.36
N ARG A 311 -20.73 -16.98 7.99
CA ARG A 311 -21.19 -16.29 9.21
C ARG A 311 -21.55 -14.83 8.92
N PRO A 312 -22.67 -14.53 8.21
CA PRO A 312 -22.99 -13.20 7.71
C PRO A 312 -23.12 -12.14 8.81
N ARG A 313 -23.63 -12.51 9.99
CA ARG A 313 -23.72 -11.61 11.15
C ARG A 313 -22.35 -11.19 11.66
N LYS A 314 -21.34 -12.08 11.63
CA LYS A 314 -19.98 -11.73 12.02
C LYS A 314 -19.29 -10.87 10.96
N VAL A 315 -19.55 -11.14 9.67
CA VAL A 315 -19.08 -10.29 8.56
C VAL A 315 -19.58 -8.87 8.72
N LEU A 316 -20.90 -8.71 8.94
CA LEU A 316 -21.49 -7.38 9.13
C LEU A 316 -20.94 -6.67 10.38
N ARG A 317 -20.84 -7.37 11.51
CA ARG A 317 -20.24 -6.81 12.73
C ARG A 317 -18.80 -6.39 12.52
N ALA A 318 -18.00 -7.18 11.78
CA ALA A 318 -16.61 -6.84 11.48
C ALA A 318 -16.51 -5.60 10.57
N ALA A 319 -17.33 -5.51 9.53
CA ALA A 319 -17.37 -4.35 8.64
C ALA A 319 -17.82 -3.08 9.39
N VAL A 320 -18.84 -3.17 10.25
CA VAL A 320 -19.31 -2.04 11.06
C VAL A 320 -18.25 -1.63 12.10
N SER A 321 -17.65 -2.59 12.81
CA SER A 321 -16.59 -2.27 13.79
C SER A 321 -15.37 -1.61 13.12
N MET A 322 -14.96 -2.10 11.95
CA MET A 322 -13.91 -1.49 11.13
C MET A 322 -14.29 -0.05 10.76
N ALA A 323 -15.49 0.16 10.24
CA ALA A 323 -15.98 1.48 9.83
C ALA A 323 -16.03 2.45 11.01
N LEU A 324 -16.52 2.03 12.17
CA LEU A 324 -16.60 2.87 13.37
C LEU A 324 -15.22 3.23 13.92
N MET A 325 -14.29 2.27 14.02
CA MET A 325 -12.92 2.56 14.46
C MET A 325 -12.20 3.55 13.53
N ALA A 326 -12.33 3.31 12.23
CA ALA A 326 -11.74 4.19 11.23
C ALA A 326 -12.45 5.57 11.21
N LEU A 327 -13.75 5.63 11.45
CA LEU A 327 -14.51 6.89 11.55
C LEU A 327 -14.05 7.74 12.74
N VAL A 328 -13.95 7.13 13.93
CA VAL A 328 -13.48 7.85 15.13
C VAL A 328 -12.08 8.44 14.89
N TYR A 329 -11.15 7.63 14.36
CA TYR A 329 -9.81 8.11 14.02
C TYR A 329 -9.87 9.23 12.97
N THR A 330 -10.62 9.02 11.87
CA THR A 330 -10.69 9.98 10.75
C THR A 330 -11.26 11.32 11.21
N LEU A 331 -12.33 11.33 12.01
CA LEU A 331 -12.91 12.57 12.53
C LEU A 331 -11.95 13.28 13.48
N THR A 332 -11.26 12.54 14.34
CA THR A 332 -10.28 13.11 15.26
C THR A 332 -9.13 13.79 14.50
N ILE A 333 -8.51 13.08 13.55
CA ILE A 333 -7.38 13.64 12.80
C ILE A 333 -7.81 14.75 11.84
N TRP A 334 -9.03 14.66 11.27
CA TRP A 334 -9.60 15.70 10.44
C TRP A 334 -9.81 16.99 11.23
N ALA A 335 -10.31 16.90 12.46
CA ALA A 335 -10.40 18.05 13.35
C ALA A 335 -9.02 18.65 13.64
N VAL A 336 -7.99 17.83 13.88
CA VAL A 336 -6.60 18.31 14.07
C VAL A 336 -6.09 19.04 12.82
N ILE A 337 -6.31 18.50 11.62
CA ILE A 337 -5.90 19.12 10.35
C ILE A 337 -6.53 20.50 10.18
N LEU A 338 -7.83 20.63 10.49
CA LEU A 338 -8.56 21.89 10.29
C LEU A 338 -8.28 22.93 11.38
N LEU A 339 -8.11 22.50 12.63
CA LEU A 339 -7.93 23.38 13.77
C LEU A 339 -6.46 23.76 14.03
N ALA A 340 -5.53 22.86 13.73
CA ALA A 340 -4.11 23.04 13.99
C ALA A 340 -3.23 22.72 12.75
N PRO A 341 -3.51 23.30 11.56
CA PRO A 341 -2.74 23.03 10.34
C PRO A 341 -1.27 23.42 10.49
N HIS A 342 -1.01 24.52 11.18
CA HIS A 342 0.34 25.03 11.43
C HIS A 342 1.23 23.99 12.13
N PHE A 343 0.71 23.27 13.13
CA PHE A 343 1.44 22.21 13.83
C PHE A 343 1.89 21.10 12.88
N LEU A 344 1.01 20.64 11.99
CA LEU A 344 1.34 19.57 11.03
C LEU A 344 2.35 20.03 9.98
N ILE A 345 2.23 21.28 9.51
CA ILE A 345 3.13 21.83 8.49
C ILE A 345 4.52 22.09 9.08
N SER A 346 4.61 22.56 10.33
CA SER A 346 5.87 22.83 11.01
C SER A 346 6.76 21.59 11.19
N ILE A 347 6.19 20.38 11.13
CA ILE A 347 6.95 19.12 11.14
C ILE A 347 7.82 19.00 9.86
N PHE A 348 7.38 19.59 8.73
CA PHE A 348 8.01 19.42 7.43
C PHE A 348 8.79 20.66 6.97
N SER A 349 8.39 21.86 7.38
CA SER A 349 9.06 23.10 7.01
C SER A 349 8.95 24.15 8.09
N SER A 350 10.06 24.86 8.32
CA SER A 350 10.12 26.06 9.18
C SER A 350 10.10 27.38 8.39
N ASP A 351 9.99 27.33 7.06
CA ASP A 351 9.91 28.53 6.21
C ASP A 351 8.52 29.19 6.37
N PRO A 352 8.44 30.45 6.85
CA PRO A 352 7.17 31.13 7.07
C PRO A 352 6.37 31.37 5.80
N THR A 353 7.03 31.60 4.66
CA THR A 353 6.37 31.87 3.38
C THR A 353 5.71 30.60 2.86
N LEU A 354 6.44 29.49 2.88
CA LEU A 354 5.91 28.17 2.48
C LEU A 354 4.78 27.71 3.41
N GLN A 355 4.87 28.00 4.72
CA GLN A 355 3.79 27.69 5.67
C GLN A 355 2.53 28.51 5.37
N ALA A 356 2.67 29.81 5.06
CA ALA A 356 1.55 30.70 4.77
C ALA A 356 0.74 30.21 3.54
N ASP A 357 1.41 29.76 2.49
CA ASP A 357 0.76 29.24 1.29
C ASP A 357 0.22 27.81 1.47
N THR A 358 0.89 27.01 2.31
CA THR A 358 0.46 25.62 2.57
C THR A 358 -0.82 25.55 3.40
N ILE A 359 -1.06 26.46 4.34
CA ILE A 359 -2.24 26.41 5.23
C ILE A 359 -3.56 26.44 4.44
N PRO A 360 -3.84 27.43 3.55
CA PRO A 360 -5.07 27.45 2.79
C PRO A 360 -5.20 26.27 1.83
N ALA A 361 -4.12 25.89 1.14
CA ALA A 361 -4.10 24.74 0.26
C ALA A 361 -4.40 23.43 0.99
N MET A 362 -3.83 23.26 2.21
CA MET A 362 -4.10 22.08 3.05
C MET A 362 -5.54 22.04 3.53
N LYS A 363 -6.13 23.15 3.96
CA LYS A 363 -7.54 23.24 4.36
C LYS A 363 -8.46 22.88 3.18
N LEU A 364 -8.16 23.36 2.00
CA LEU A 364 -8.90 23.03 0.79
C LEU A 364 -8.77 21.53 0.46
N TYR A 365 -7.55 21.00 0.41
CA TYR A 365 -7.26 19.60 0.07
C TYR A 365 -7.93 18.61 1.03
N PHE A 366 -7.95 18.91 2.32
CA PHE A 366 -8.56 18.05 3.35
C PHE A 366 -10.00 18.43 3.71
N SER A 367 -10.63 19.37 2.97
CA SER A 367 -12.00 19.84 3.26
C SER A 367 -13.05 18.72 3.33
N THR A 368 -12.84 17.64 2.59
CA THR A 368 -13.74 16.47 2.52
C THR A 368 -13.07 15.17 2.96
N PHE A 369 -12.04 15.26 3.80
CA PHE A 369 -11.24 14.11 4.22
C PHE A 369 -12.08 12.96 4.82
N GLY A 370 -13.15 13.30 5.56
CA GLY A 370 -14.06 12.31 6.11
C GLY A 370 -14.73 11.41 5.05
N PHE A 371 -14.98 11.91 3.85
CA PHE A 371 -15.56 11.11 2.76
C PHE A 371 -14.59 10.08 2.18
N MET A 372 -13.29 10.30 2.31
CA MET A 372 -12.27 9.34 1.88
C MET A 372 -12.40 8.01 2.63
N LEU A 373 -12.81 8.04 3.91
CA LEU A 373 -13.07 6.84 4.70
C LEU A 373 -14.06 5.90 4.02
N LEU A 374 -15.11 6.45 3.41
CA LEU A 374 -16.14 5.68 2.73
C LEU A 374 -15.57 4.82 1.61
N GLN A 375 -14.58 5.36 0.88
CA GLN A 375 -13.83 4.63 -0.14
C GLN A 375 -13.03 3.47 0.48
N TYR A 376 -12.27 3.72 1.55
CA TYR A 376 -11.45 2.69 2.19
C TYR A 376 -12.30 1.55 2.74
N VAL A 377 -13.40 1.86 3.42
CA VAL A 377 -14.33 0.87 3.95
C VAL A 377 -14.97 0.05 2.82
N GLY A 378 -15.56 0.73 1.82
CA GLY A 378 -16.23 0.07 0.70
C GLY A 378 -15.29 -0.84 -0.08
N GLN A 379 -14.09 -0.35 -0.38
CA GLN A 379 -13.09 -1.10 -1.14
C GLN A 379 -12.55 -2.31 -0.39
N THR A 380 -12.28 -2.17 0.92
CA THR A 380 -11.85 -3.27 1.76
C THR A 380 -12.92 -4.36 1.84
N VAL A 381 -14.19 -3.99 2.01
CA VAL A 381 -15.29 -4.95 2.00
C VAL A 381 -15.40 -5.65 0.64
N PHE A 382 -15.34 -4.93 -0.48
CA PHE A 382 -15.35 -5.54 -1.81
C PHE A 382 -14.21 -6.54 -2.02
N LYS A 383 -12.98 -6.20 -1.63
CA LYS A 383 -11.82 -7.10 -1.69
C LYS A 383 -12.04 -8.33 -0.81
N SER A 384 -12.47 -8.13 0.44
CA SER A 384 -12.64 -9.18 1.42
C SER A 384 -13.74 -10.18 1.05
N LEU A 385 -14.77 -9.76 0.30
CA LEU A 385 -15.85 -10.61 -0.19
C LEU A 385 -15.64 -11.09 -1.63
N ASN A 386 -14.44 -10.93 -2.18
CA ASN A 386 -14.10 -11.32 -3.55
C ASN A 386 -14.96 -10.64 -4.64
N LYS A 387 -15.40 -9.41 -4.42
CA LYS A 387 -16.16 -8.60 -5.38
C LYS A 387 -15.22 -7.86 -6.35
N ARG A 388 -14.47 -8.61 -7.15
CA ARG A 388 -13.36 -8.12 -8.00
C ARG A 388 -13.75 -6.96 -8.90
N ARG A 389 -14.88 -7.09 -9.63
CA ARG A 389 -15.33 -6.07 -10.59
C ARG A 389 -15.56 -4.72 -9.90
N HIS A 390 -16.19 -4.73 -8.72
CA HIS A 390 -16.42 -3.51 -7.94
C HIS A 390 -15.11 -2.94 -7.40
N ALA A 391 -14.22 -3.79 -6.87
CA ALA A 391 -12.94 -3.34 -6.34
C ALA A 391 -12.07 -2.66 -7.41
N VAL A 392 -11.97 -3.25 -8.62
CA VAL A 392 -11.23 -2.67 -9.76
C VAL A 392 -11.90 -1.39 -10.26
N PHE A 393 -13.23 -1.42 -10.45
CA PHE A 393 -13.97 -0.27 -10.94
C PHE A 393 -13.79 0.96 -10.05
N PHE A 394 -13.95 0.82 -8.72
CA PHE A 394 -13.81 1.95 -7.81
C PHE A 394 -12.37 2.41 -7.61
N SER A 395 -11.37 1.53 -7.83
CA SER A 395 -9.97 1.96 -7.88
C SER A 395 -9.71 2.90 -9.06
N LEU A 396 -10.24 2.57 -10.25
CA LEU A 396 -10.11 3.39 -11.46
C LEU A 396 -10.97 4.66 -11.39
N LEU A 397 -12.22 4.53 -10.95
CA LEU A 397 -13.18 5.64 -10.90
C LEU A 397 -12.59 6.81 -10.14
N ARG A 398 -12.11 6.58 -8.92
CA ARG A 398 -11.63 7.64 -8.06
C ARG A 398 -10.41 8.35 -8.64
N LYS A 399 -9.38 7.62 -9.00
CA LYS A 399 -8.09 8.21 -9.36
C LYS A 399 -7.97 8.59 -10.82
N VAL A 400 -8.38 7.71 -11.73
CA VAL A 400 -8.23 7.93 -13.18
C VAL A 400 -9.38 8.72 -13.75
N ILE A 401 -10.63 8.37 -13.40
CA ILE A 401 -11.81 8.96 -14.01
C ILE A 401 -12.18 10.30 -13.35
N ILE A 402 -11.90 10.48 -12.06
CA ILE A 402 -12.24 11.72 -11.35
C ILE A 402 -10.99 12.58 -11.14
N VAL A 403 -10.00 12.13 -10.33
CA VAL A 403 -8.88 13.00 -9.92
C VAL A 403 -8.12 13.53 -11.12
N VAL A 404 -7.67 12.67 -12.05
CA VAL A 404 -6.85 13.12 -13.18
C VAL A 404 -7.58 14.15 -14.05
N PRO A 405 -8.83 13.94 -14.54
CA PRO A 405 -9.52 14.97 -15.31
C PRO A 405 -9.76 16.26 -14.52
N PHE A 406 -10.17 16.17 -13.24
CA PHE A 406 -10.43 17.37 -12.44
C PHE A 406 -9.16 18.14 -12.11
N THR A 407 -7.98 17.49 -12.03
CA THR A 407 -6.69 18.16 -11.90
C THR A 407 -6.40 19.11 -13.08
N TYR A 408 -6.96 18.85 -14.28
CA TYR A 408 -6.85 19.75 -15.43
C TYR A 408 -8.09 20.67 -15.58
N LEU A 409 -9.30 20.12 -15.40
CA LEU A 409 -10.53 20.87 -15.62
C LEU A 409 -10.69 22.04 -14.63
N LEU A 410 -10.47 21.82 -13.33
CA LEU A 410 -10.67 22.87 -12.33
C LEU A 410 -9.70 24.05 -12.51
N PRO A 411 -8.39 23.84 -12.72
CA PRO A 411 -7.48 24.94 -12.99
C PRO A 411 -7.76 25.72 -14.26
N TYR A 412 -7.98 25.01 -15.38
CA TYR A 412 -8.03 25.63 -16.71
C TYR A 412 -9.43 25.99 -17.17
N ALA A 413 -10.42 25.09 -17.00
CA ALA A 413 -11.78 25.34 -17.50
C ALA A 413 -12.62 26.18 -16.52
N PHE A 414 -12.41 26.00 -15.22
CA PHE A 414 -13.10 26.75 -14.17
C PHE A 414 -12.30 27.96 -13.64
N GLY A 415 -11.07 28.16 -14.15
CA GLY A 415 -10.24 29.32 -13.81
C GLY A 415 -9.74 29.33 -12.34
N MET A 416 -9.74 28.19 -11.65
CA MET A 416 -9.33 28.11 -10.25
C MET A 416 -7.80 28.15 -10.05
N GLY A 417 -7.00 28.08 -11.12
CA GLY A 417 -5.54 28.10 -11.01
C GLY A 417 -5.01 26.97 -10.11
N THR A 418 -4.08 27.30 -9.19
CA THR A 418 -3.49 26.35 -8.25
C THR A 418 -4.51 25.68 -7.32
N ASP A 419 -5.53 26.44 -6.87
CA ASP A 419 -6.56 25.91 -5.97
C ASP A 419 -7.37 24.78 -6.64
N GLY A 420 -7.53 24.83 -7.97
CA GLY A 420 -8.17 23.77 -8.72
C GLY A 420 -7.47 22.42 -8.59
N VAL A 421 -6.13 22.39 -8.53
CA VAL A 421 -5.37 21.16 -8.32
C VAL A 421 -5.63 20.58 -6.93
N PHE A 422 -5.63 21.44 -5.91
CA PHE A 422 -5.91 21.02 -4.53
C PHE A 422 -7.39 20.61 -4.33
N ALA A 423 -8.32 21.17 -5.10
CA ALA A 423 -9.74 20.85 -5.04
C ALA A 423 -10.09 19.51 -5.75
N ALA A 424 -9.25 18.98 -6.62
CA ALA A 424 -9.52 17.75 -7.37
C ALA A 424 -9.69 16.51 -6.44
N GLU A 425 -8.88 16.40 -5.39
CA GLU A 425 -8.99 15.30 -4.42
C GLU A 425 -10.27 15.39 -3.56
N PRO A 426 -10.66 16.55 -2.98
CA PRO A 426 -11.97 16.75 -2.35
C PRO A 426 -13.16 16.31 -3.19
N VAL A 427 -13.22 16.72 -4.45
CA VAL A 427 -14.29 16.33 -5.38
C VAL A 427 -14.34 14.81 -5.53
N SER A 428 -13.17 14.18 -5.70
CA SER A 428 -13.06 12.73 -5.80
C SER A 428 -13.49 12.00 -4.54
N ASN A 429 -13.16 12.53 -3.37
CA ASN A 429 -13.55 11.94 -2.10
C ASN A 429 -15.07 11.93 -1.93
N VAL A 430 -15.74 13.03 -2.24
CA VAL A 430 -17.20 13.11 -2.15
C VAL A 430 -17.87 12.18 -3.14
N ILE A 431 -17.53 12.30 -4.43
CA ILE A 431 -18.19 11.52 -5.49
C ILE A 431 -17.79 10.05 -5.41
N GLY A 432 -16.48 9.77 -5.49
CA GLY A 432 -15.96 8.39 -5.54
C GLY A 432 -16.15 7.64 -4.24
N GLY A 433 -15.88 8.30 -3.09
CA GLY A 433 -16.04 7.71 -1.77
C GLY A 433 -17.50 7.36 -1.46
N SER A 434 -18.41 8.33 -1.63
CA SER A 434 -19.84 8.10 -1.38
C SER A 434 -20.42 7.04 -2.31
N LEU A 435 -20.10 7.09 -3.61
CA LEU A 435 -20.58 6.10 -4.57
C LEU A 435 -20.06 4.69 -4.27
N CYS A 436 -18.79 4.55 -3.91
CA CYS A 436 -18.20 3.27 -3.50
C CYS A 436 -18.95 2.68 -2.29
N PHE A 437 -19.20 3.50 -1.28
CA PHE A 437 -19.87 3.06 -0.07
C PHE A 437 -21.34 2.71 -0.31
N ILE A 438 -22.10 3.53 -1.05
CA ILE A 438 -23.50 3.29 -1.38
C ILE A 438 -23.63 1.98 -2.18
N VAL A 439 -22.81 1.78 -3.22
CA VAL A 439 -22.83 0.55 -4.02
C VAL A 439 -22.44 -0.66 -3.16
N MET A 440 -21.49 -0.49 -2.23
CA MET A 440 -21.15 -1.55 -1.27
C MET A 440 -22.38 -1.92 -0.41
N LEU A 441 -23.11 -0.96 0.12
CA LEU A 441 -24.31 -1.23 0.91
C LEU A 441 -25.39 -1.96 0.08
N ILE A 442 -25.66 -1.47 -1.15
CA ILE A 442 -26.70 -2.04 -2.02
C ILE A 442 -26.34 -3.48 -2.47
N THR A 443 -25.06 -3.78 -2.66
CA THR A 443 -24.63 -5.11 -3.15
C THR A 443 -24.39 -6.11 -2.04
N VAL A 444 -23.78 -5.67 -0.93
CA VAL A 444 -23.32 -6.57 0.14
C VAL A 444 -24.41 -6.86 1.17
N LEU A 445 -25.19 -5.87 1.60
CA LEU A 445 -26.21 -6.10 2.63
C LEU A 445 -27.30 -7.10 2.20
N PRO A 446 -27.87 -7.05 0.97
CA PRO A 446 -28.83 -8.04 0.52
C PRO A 446 -28.24 -9.45 0.44
N GLU A 447 -26.98 -9.56 0.01
CA GLU A 447 -26.28 -10.84 -0.05
C GLU A 447 -26.10 -11.46 1.33
N LEU A 448 -25.61 -10.69 2.31
CA LEU A 448 -25.46 -11.15 3.69
C LEU A 448 -26.82 -11.55 4.32
N LYS A 449 -27.87 -10.78 4.06
CA LYS A 449 -29.23 -11.12 4.50
C LYS A 449 -29.75 -12.42 3.86
N ARG A 450 -29.43 -12.65 2.59
CA ARG A 450 -29.80 -13.90 1.91
C ARG A 450 -29.07 -15.08 2.53
N MET A 451 -27.75 -14.97 2.77
CA MET A 451 -26.96 -15.99 3.46
C MET A 451 -27.53 -16.31 4.85
N ASP A 452 -27.89 -15.30 5.64
CA ASP A 452 -28.46 -15.50 6.99
C ASP A 452 -29.81 -16.28 6.94
N ARG A 453 -30.62 -16.04 5.91
CA ARG A 453 -31.88 -16.77 5.68
C ARG A 453 -31.67 -18.22 5.20
N GLU A 454 -30.69 -18.47 4.35
CA GLU A 454 -30.33 -19.80 3.88
C GLU A 454 -29.80 -20.67 5.03
N ASP A 455 -28.92 -20.12 5.87
CA ASP A 455 -28.40 -20.83 7.04
C ASP A 455 -29.50 -21.11 8.09
N ALA A 456 -30.43 -20.20 8.27
CA ALA A 456 -31.60 -20.42 9.17
C ALA A 456 -32.56 -21.51 8.66
N LYS A 457 -32.60 -21.75 7.33
CA LYS A 457 -33.42 -22.84 6.74
C LYS A 457 -32.74 -24.21 6.85
N THR A 458 -31.39 -24.23 6.78
CA THR A 458 -30.58 -25.47 6.85
C THR A 458 -30.42 -25.97 8.30
N ALA A 459 -30.62 -25.07 9.27
CA ALA A 459 -30.57 -25.39 10.72
C ALA A 459 -31.88 -25.88 11.30
N LYS A 460 -33.02 -25.83 10.53
CA LYS A 460 -34.31 -26.45 10.82
C LYS A 460 -34.41 -27.78 10.08
#